data_1b1507889d2bbf5babf06be2fbf37207
#
_entry.id   1b1507889d2bbf5babf06be2fbf37207
#
_cell.length_a   1.000
_cell.length_b   1.000
_cell.length_c   1.000
_cell.angle_alpha   90.00
_cell.angle_beta   90.00
_cell.angle_gamma   90.00
#
_symmetry.space_group_name_H-M   'P 1'
#
loop_
_entity.id
_entity.type
_entity.pdbx_description
1 polymer ?
#
loop_
_entity_poly.entity_id
_entity_poly.type
_entity_poly.pdbx_seq_one_letter_code
_entity_poly.pdbx_strand_id
1 'polypeptide(L)'
;DITMLRLLPGSNLLDAAEIFNSHQIAARHLVETKLMAHFERTVPRDVVVLAGFGRFGQTILAELQRRAGDAIHRVVIIDTNAHEAAALFDEQVGFDDAYALDLIDGNMGDPRVWGKVRDRLSEGDDEPVFVLGSSDDGNNIRIALWLARKFPDAYTVALSFRQSEFARHLSERCTFDVVSAADLVAESMPDSWFPR
;
A
#
# COMPACT_ATOMS: atom_id res chain seq x y z
N ASP A 1 -0.21 -3.67 16.36
CA ASP A 1 -0.08 -2.21 16.57
C ASP A 1 1.26 -1.92 17.23
N ILE A 2 2.20 -1.42 16.43
CA ILE A 2 3.42 -0.85 17.00
C ILE A 2 3.12 0.64 17.18
N THR A 3 2.66 0.99 18.38
CA THR A 3 2.55 2.38 18.81
C THR A 3 3.88 2.75 19.45
N MET A 4 4.67 3.59 18.79
CA MET A 4 5.91 4.11 19.39
C MET A 4 5.59 5.32 20.27
N LEU A 5 5.97 5.23 21.52
CA LEU A 5 5.85 6.30 22.52
C LEU A 5 7.21 6.95 22.70
N ARG A 6 7.34 8.24 22.41
CA ARG A 6 8.54 9.01 22.72
C ARG A 6 8.32 9.86 23.96
N LEU A 7 9.20 9.72 24.94
CA LEU A 7 9.27 10.60 26.10
C LEU A 7 10.33 11.69 25.85
N LEU A 8 9.94 12.95 25.84
CA LEU A 8 10.87 14.07 25.76
C LEU A 8 11.49 14.33 27.15
N PRO A 9 12.84 14.46 27.29
CA PRO A 9 13.45 14.76 28.57
C PRO A 9 13.03 16.15 29.07
N GLY A 10 12.46 16.22 30.27
CA GLY A 10 12.19 17.48 30.96
C GLY A 10 10.76 18.02 30.88
N SER A 11 9.81 17.33 30.28
CA SER A 11 8.39 17.70 30.25
C SER A 11 7.55 16.81 31.17
N ASN A 12 6.39 17.34 31.64
CA ASN A 12 5.41 16.51 32.35
C ASN A 12 4.97 15.35 31.47
N LEU A 13 5.00 14.13 32.02
CA LEU A 13 4.77 12.85 31.33
C LEU A 13 3.51 12.77 30.46
N LEU A 14 2.52 13.61 30.67
CA LEU A 14 1.25 13.61 29.94
C LEU A 14 1.24 14.56 28.71
N ASP A 15 2.08 15.59 28.69
CA ASP A 15 2.09 16.56 27.58
C ASP A 15 3.16 16.26 26.50
N ALA A 16 4.02 15.26 26.74
CA ALA A 16 5.20 15.00 25.91
C ALA A 16 5.18 13.63 25.22
N ALA A 17 4.06 12.89 25.28
CA ALA A 17 3.95 11.61 24.61
C ALA A 17 3.40 11.82 23.20
N GLU A 18 4.26 11.78 22.20
CA GLU A 18 3.82 11.66 20.80
C GLU A 18 3.51 10.19 20.49
N ILE A 19 2.23 9.90 20.19
CA ILE A 19 1.79 8.57 19.78
C ILE A 19 1.89 8.47 18.27
N PHE A 20 2.77 7.59 17.78
CA PHE A 20 2.95 7.37 16.35
C PHE A 20 2.20 6.13 15.89
N ASN A 21 1.37 6.28 14.88
CA ASN A 21 0.81 5.16 14.16
C ASN A 21 1.79 4.77 13.03
N SER A 22 2.57 3.71 13.26
CA SER A 22 3.58 3.24 12.31
C SER A 22 3.00 2.89 10.93
N HIS A 23 1.77 2.37 10.89
CA HIS A 23 1.09 2.10 9.61
C HIS A 23 0.81 3.38 8.84
N GLN A 24 0.39 4.45 9.53
CA GLN A 24 0.10 5.73 8.91
C GLN A 24 1.36 6.40 8.36
N ILE A 25 2.45 6.37 9.14
CA ILE A 25 3.74 6.90 8.71
C ILE A 25 4.26 6.16 7.49
N ALA A 26 4.27 4.82 7.53
CA ALA A 26 4.75 4.00 6.43
C ALA A 26 3.87 4.16 5.17
N ALA A 27 2.54 4.16 5.32
CA ALA A 27 1.63 4.35 4.19
C ALA A 27 1.79 5.73 3.55
N ARG A 28 1.89 6.78 4.36
CA ARG A 28 2.14 8.14 3.89
C ARG A 28 3.45 8.23 3.12
N HIS A 29 4.53 7.70 3.67
CA HIS A 29 5.84 7.73 3.03
C HIS A 29 5.86 6.93 1.72
N LEU A 30 5.23 5.74 1.69
CA LEU A 30 5.07 4.95 0.47
C LEU A 30 4.31 5.72 -0.62
N VAL A 31 3.18 6.32 -0.27
CA VAL A 31 2.38 7.10 -1.22
C VAL A 31 3.19 8.29 -1.74
N GLU A 32 3.82 9.07 -0.87
CA GLU A 32 4.59 10.26 -1.24
C GLU A 32 5.81 9.95 -2.12
N THR A 33 6.57 8.90 -1.78
CA THR A 33 7.87 8.65 -2.43
C THR A 33 7.81 7.71 -3.62
N LYS A 34 6.79 6.84 -3.68
CA LYS A 34 6.70 5.81 -4.72
C LYS A 34 5.47 5.99 -5.61
N LEU A 35 4.27 6.04 -5.02
CA LEU A 35 3.05 6.03 -5.81
C LEU A 35 2.80 7.37 -6.51
N MET A 36 3.04 8.50 -5.83
CA MET A 36 2.91 9.82 -6.46
C MET A 36 3.85 9.98 -7.65
N ALA A 37 5.10 9.54 -7.53
CA ALA A 37 6.06 9.60 -8.64
C ALA A 37 5.63 8.74 -9.86
N HIS A 38 4.84 7.69 -9.64
CA HIS A 38 4.23 6.92 -10.73
C HIS A 38 3.08 7.70 -11.36
N PHE A 39 2.11 8.18 -10.58
CA PHE A 39 0.94 8.92 -11.08
C PHE A 39 1.30 10.22 -11.84
N GLU A 40 2.42 10.85 -11.51
CA GLU A 40 2.91 12.03 -12.24
C GLU A 40 3.39 11.70 -13.67
N ARG A 41 3.67 10.43 -13.96
CA ARG A 41 4.15 9.97 -15.28
C ARG A 41 3.06 9.37 -16.13
N THR A 42 1.97 8.93 -15.52
CA THR A 42 0.85 8.25 -16.19
C THR A 42 -0.28 9.22 -16.50
N VAL A 43 -0.78 9.18 -17.74
CA VAL A 43 -1.96 9.93 -18.20
C VAL A 43 -2.63 9.04 -19.25
N PRO A 44 -3.89 8.69 -19.11
CA PRO A 44 -4.94 9.17 -18.20
C PRO A 44 -4.92 8.49 -16.82
N ARG A 45 -5.96 8.75 -16.00
CA ARG A 45 -6.16 8.27 -14.62
C ARG A 45 -5.97 6.75 -14.48
N ASP A 46 -5.27 6.35 -13.43
CA ASP A 46 -4.82 4.97 -13.21
C ASP A 46 -5.86 4.07 -12.52
N VAL A 47 -5.67 2.75 -12.68
CA VAL A 47 -6.34 1.73 -11.88
C VAL A 47 -5.41 1.30 -10.74
N VAL A 48 -5.91 1.34 -9.51
CA VAL A 48 -5.17 0.87 -8.32
C VAL A 48 -5.79 -0.43 -7.82
N VAL A 49 -4.98 -1.47 -7.69
CA VAL A 49 -5.39 -2.77 -7.14
C VAL A 49 -4.71 -2.98 -5.79
N LEU A 50 -5.51 -2.99 -4.73
CA LEU A 50 -5.05 -3.24 -3.35
C LEU A 50 -5.32 -4.69 -2.99
N ALA A 51 -4.28 -5.50 -2.90
CA ALA A 51 -4.38 -6.90 -2.48
C ALA A 51 -3.91 -7.06 -1.03
N GLY A 52 -4.88 -7.30 -0.13
CA GLY A 52 -4.79 -7.18 1.31
C GLY A 52 -5.33 -5.83 1.80
N PHE A 53 -6.57 -5.83 2.25
CA PHE A 53 -7.26 -4.63 2.73
C PHE A 53 -7.42 -4.61 4.26
N GLY A 54 -6.39 -5.11 4.96
CA GLY A 54 -6.23 -4.92 6.40
C GLY A 54 -5.84 -3.47 6.73
N ARG A 55 -5.44 -3.21 7.98
CA ARG A 55 -5.10 -1.85 8.48
C ARG A 55 -4.16 -1.09 7.55
N PHE A 56 -3.12 -1.75 7.04
CA PHE A 56 -2.15 -1.07 6.17
C PHE A 56 -2.75 -0.70 4.81
N GLY A 57 -3.48 -1.63 4.17
CA GLY A 57 -4.15 -1.38 2.90
C GLY A 57 -5.19 -0.26 3.00
N GLN A 58 -5.96 -0.24 4.09
CA GLN A 58 -6.91 0.83 4.40
C GLN A 58 -6.20 2.19 4.57
N THR A 59 -5.07 2.19 5.28
CA THR A 59 -4.29 3.43 5.47
C THR A 59 -3.70 3.94 4.16
N ILE A 60 -3.25 3.03 3.28
CA ILE A 60 -2.78 3.39 1.93
C ILE A 60 -3.91 4.03 1.13
N LEU A 61 -5.10 3.43 1.12
CA LEU A 61 -6.23 3.99 0.38
C LEU A 61 -6.62 5.37 0.90
N ALA A 62 -6.67 5.56 2.22
CA ALA A 62 -6.94 6.87 2.82
C ALA A 62 -5.91 7.94 2.40
N GLU A 63 -4.62 7.59 2.36
CA GLU A 63 -3.57 8.50 1.88
C GLU A 63 -3.67 8.76 0.37
N LEU A 64 -4.03 7.75 -0.42
CA LEU A 64 -4.25 7.91 -1.87
C LEU A 64 -5.43 8.84 -2.16
N GLN A 65 -6.57 8.66 -1.49
CA GLN A 65 -7.73 9.56 -1.63
C GLN A 65 -7.34 11.01 -1.33
N ARG A 66 -6.59 11.20 -0.25
CA ARG A 66 -6.19 12.54 0.19
C ARG A 66 -5.21 13.25 -0.76
N ARG A 67 -4.37 12.50 -1.50
CA ARG A 67 -3.24 13.04 -2.27
C ARG A 67 -3.35 12.87 -3.77
N ALA A 68 -4.00 11.81 -4.22
CA ALA A 68 -4.01 11.36 -5.60
C ALA A 68 -5.41 11.00 -6.10
N GLY A 69 -6.49 11.45 -5.44
CA GLY A 69 -7.86 11.10 -5.81
C GLY A 69 -8.16 11.40 -7.29
N ASP A 70 -7.69 12.53 -7.80
CA ASP A 70 -7.86 12.92 -9.20
C ASP A 70 -7.04 12.08 -10.21
N ALA A 71 -6.00 11.39 -9.73
CA ALA A 71 -5.17 10.52 -10.57
C ALA A 71 -5.73 9.10 -10.70
N ILE A 72 -6.72 8.74 -9.89
CA ILE A 72 -7.27 7.39 -9.84
C ILE A 72 -8.69 7.41 -10.41
N HIS A 73 -9.01 6.48 -11.32
CA HIS A 73 -10.38 6.35 -11.81
C HIS A 73 -11.06 5.05 -11.36
N ARG A 74 -10.29 4.10 -10.87
CA ARG A 74 -10.80 2.83 -10.35
C ARG A 74 -9.91 2.29 -9.24
N VAL A 75 -10.55 1.78 -8.20
CA VAL A 75 -9.90 1.03 -7.12
C VAL A 75 -10.49 -0.38 -7.08
N VAL A 76 -9.64 -1.39 -7.12
CA VAL A 76 -10.01 -2.79 -6.96
C VAL A 76 -9.43 -3.29 -5.64
N ILE A 77 -10.27 -3.72 -4.73
CA ILE A 77 -9.87 -4.27 -3.43
C ILE A 77 -9.99 -5.78 -3.46
N ILE A 78 -8.90 -6.48 -3.13
CA ILE A 78 -8.84 -7.93 -2.95
C ILE A 78 -8.54 -8.22 -1.49
N ASP A 79 -9.44 -8.90 -0.82
CA ASP A 79 -9.22 -9.43 0.52
C ASP A 79 -10.08 -10.69 0.72
N THR A 80 -9.73 -11.53 1.68
CA THR A 80 -10.57 -12.69 2.05
C THR A 80 -11.94 -12.27 2.54
N ASN A 81 -12.04 -11.05 3.10
CA ASN A 81 -13.26 -10.44 3.61
C ASN A 81 -13.39 -9.00 3.04
N ALA A 82 -13.24 -8.82 1.73
CA ALA A 82 -13.20 -7.49 1.10
C ALA A 82 -14.43 -6.64 1.42
N HIS A 83 -15.62 -7.22 1.35
CA HIS A 83 -16.88 -6.49 1.62
C HIS A 83 -16.97 -6.03 3.08
N GLU A 84 -16.59 -6.86 4.05
CA GLU A 84 -16.60 -6.49 5.46
C GLU A 84 -15.56 -5.41 5.77
N ALA A 85 -14.35 -5.58 5.25
CA ALA A 85 -13.28 -4.61 5.42
C ALA A 85 -13.60 -3.27 4.76
N ALA A 86 -14.24 -3.29 3.59
CA ALA A 86 -14.71 -2.10 2.89
C ALA A 86 -15.82 -1.38 3.67
N ALA A 87 -16.78 -2.10 4.24
CA ALA A 87 -17.83 -1.50 5.06
C ALA A 87 -17.26 -0.78 6.29
N LEU A 88 -16.26 -1.38 6.96
CA LEU A 88 -15.57 -0.74 8.08
C LEU A 88 -14.79 0.51 7.65
N PHE A 89 -14.14 0.47 6.49
CA PHE A 89 -13.43 1.62 5.94
C PHE A 89 -14.40 2.75 5.60
N ASP A 90 -15.52 2.43 4.99
CA ASP A 90 -16.55 3.41 4.61
C ASP A 90 -17.14 4.12 5.85
N GLU A 91 -17.38 3.38 6.93
CA GLU A 91 -17.86 3.95 8.19
C GLU A 91 -16.83 4.88 8.87
N GLN A 92 -15.52 4.56 8.76
CA GLN A 92 -14.45 5.27 9.47
C GLN A 92 -13.85 6.42 8.68
N VAL A 93 -13.73 6.28 7.37
CA VAL A 93 -13.04 7.20 6.48
C VAL A 93 -13.95 7.70 5.36
N GLY A 94 -14.72 6.80 4.77
CA GLY A 94 -15.51 7.02 3.56
C GLY A 94 -14.73 6.76 2.27
N PHE A 95 -15.42 6.26 1.24
CA PHE A 95 -14.86 6.18 -0.12
C PHE A 95 -15.09 7.49 -0.86
N ASP A 96 -14.12 7.88 -1.68
CA ASP A 96 -14.26 9.03 -2.57
C ASP A 96 -15.10 8.65 -3.81
N ASP A 97 -16.01 9.54 -4.21
CA ASP A 97 -16.83 9.39 -5.43
C ASP A 97 -16.02 9.61 -6.73
N ALA A 98 -14.74 10.00 -6.62
CA ALA A 98 -13.88 10.29 -7.76
C ALA A 98 -13.47 9.05 -8.57
N TYR A 99 -13.59 7.85 -8.01
CA TYR A 99 -13.22 6.59 -8.66
C TYR A 99 -14.31 5.52 -8.55
N ALA A 100 -14.31 4.57 -9.47
CA ALA A 100 -15.13 3.37 -9.37
C ALA A 100 -14.51 2.37 -8.39
N LEU A 101 -15.33 1.76 -7.53
CA LEU A 101 -14.90 0.77 -6.54
C LEU A 101 -15.35 -0.63 -6.92
N ASP A 102 -14.42 -1.57 -6.97
CA ASP A 102 -14.68 -3.00 -7.13
C ASP A 102 -14.16 -3.79 -5.94
N LEU A 103 -14.98 -4.66 -5.37
CA LEU A 103 -14.63 -5.53 -4.25
C LEU A 103 -14.56 -6.98 -4.72
N ILE A 104 -13.47 -7.67 -4.37
CA ILE A 104 -13.24 -9.08 -4.71
C ILE A 104 -12.92 -9.86 -3.43
N ASP A 105 -13.90 -10.60 -2.92
CA ASP A 105 -13.63 -11.57 -1.87
C ASP A 105 -12.82 -12.72 -2.43
N GLY A 106 -11.68 -12.97 -1.82
CA GLY A 106 -10.80 -14.07 -2.18
C GLY A 106 -9.37 -13.92 -1.70
N ASN A 107 -8.67 -15.04 -1.71
CA ASN A 107 -7.24 -15.06 -1.40
C ASN A 107 -6.44 -14.64 -2.64
N MET A 108 -5.59 -13.64 -2.53
CA MET A 108 -4.73 -13.20 -3.64
C MET A 108 -3.77 -14.27 -4.16
N GLY A 109 -3.56 -15.35 -3.40
CA GLY A 109 -2.83 -16.54 -3.87
C GLY A 109 -3.62 -17.41 -4.85
N ASP A 110 -4.93 -17.21 -5.01
CA ASP A 110 -5.77 -17.96 -5.95
C ASP A 110 -5.76 -17.30 -7.33
N PRO A 111 -5.31 -18.00 -8.39
CA PRO A 111 -5.31 -17.46 -9.76
C PRO A 111 -6.68 -16.99 -10.27
N ARG A 112 -7.78 -17.56 -9.76
CA ARG A 112 -9.15 -17.17 -10.14
C ARG A 112 -9.49 -15.73 -9.70
N VAL A 113 -8.90 -15.27 -8.60
CA VAL A 113 -9.06 -13.89 -8.12
C VAL A 113 -8.47 -12.92 -9.14
N TRP A 114 -7.29 -13.21 -9.67
CA TRP A 114 -6.64 -12.39 -10.68
C TRP A 114 -7.33 -12.44 -12.05
N GLY A 115 -8.06 -13.52 -12.34
CA GLY A 115 -9.00 -13.55 -13.48
C GLY A 115 -10.08 -12.48 -13.34
N LYS A 116 -10.69 -12.37 -12.16
CA LYS A 116 -11.68 -11.32 -11.88
C LYS A 116 -11.08 -9.91 -11.95
N VAL A 117 -9.85 -9.71 -11.51
CA VAL A 117 -9.15 -8.42 -11.64
C VAL A 117 -8.99 -8.06 -13.10
N ARG A 118 -8.47 -8.97 -13.92
CA ARG A 118 -8.30 -8.73 -15.36
C ARG A 118 -9.61 -8.36 -16.06
N ASP A 119 -10.72 -8.97 -15.65
CA ASP A 119 -12.04 -8.68 -16.23
C ASP A 119 -12.55 -7.26 -15.85
N ARG A 120 -11.92 -6.59 -14.89
CA ARG A 120 -12.22 -5.22 -14.50
C ARG A 120 -11.27 -4.18 -15.09
N LEU A 121 -10.11 -4.64 -15.58
CA LEU A 121 -9.20 -3.79 -16.33
C LEU A 121 -9.81 -3.58 -17.73
N SER A 122 -9.98 -2.34 -18.14
CA SER A 122 -10.52 -1.99 -19.45
C SER A 122 -9.40 -1.93 -20.49
N GLU A 123 -9.76 -1.95 -21.78
CA GLU A 123 -8.83 -1.60 -22.84
C GLU A 123 -8.38 -0.15 -22.63
N GLY A 124 -7.07 0.06 -22.41
CA GLY A 124 -6.48 1.37 -22.07
C GLY A 124 -6.02 1.50 -20.61
N ASP A 125 -6.31 0.52 -19.74
CA ASP A 125 -5.74 0.41 -18.39
C ASP A 125 -4.39 -0.34 -18.46
N ASP A 126 -3.48 0.13 -19.32
CA ASP A 126 -2.28 -0.61 -19.68
C ASP A 126 -1.22 -0.64 -18.56
N GLU A 127 -1.27 0.33 -17.63
CA GLU A 127 -0.30 0.49 -16.54
C GLU A 127 -0.96 0.48 -15.15
N PRO A 128 -1.65 -0.62 -14.74
CA PRO A 128 -2.27 -0.65 -13.42
C PRO A 128 -1.23 -0.65 -12.29
N VAL A 129 -1.60 -0.06 -11.17
CA VAL A 129 -0.79 -0.04 -9.95
C VAL A 129 -1.23 -1.16 -9.04
N PHE A 130 -0.35 -2.11 -8.74
CA PHE A 130 -0.60 -3.19 -7.79
C PHE A 130 0.12 -2.92 -6.46
N VAL A 131 -0.63 -2.89 -5.37
CA VAL A 131 -0.11 -2.80 -4.01
C VAL A 131 -0.46 -4.09 -3.27
N LEU A 132 0.55 -4.89 -2.95
CA LEU A 132 0.41 -6.19 -2.30
C LEU A 132 0.76 -6.04 -0.82
N GLY A 133 -0.24 -6.03 0.05
CA GLY A 133 -0.11 -5.67 1.46
C GLY A 133 -0.74 -6.66 2.44
N SER A 134 -0.77 -7.96 2.10
CA SER A 134 -1.21 -8.98 3.07
C SER A 134 -0.18 -9.17 4.19
N SER A 135 -0.59 -9.80 5.29
CA SER A 135 0.29 -10.14 6.40
C SER A 135 1.31 -11.24 6.09
N ASP A 136 1.24 -11.86 4.92
CA ASP A 136 2.16 -12.90 4.43
C ASP A 136 3.16 -12.30 3.42
N ASP A 137 4.33 -11.88 3.91
CA ASP A 137 5.40 -11.28 3.10
C ASP A 137 5.83 -12.19 1.94
N GLY A 138 5.91 -13.50 2.19
CA GLY A 138 6.29 -14.48 1.16
C GLY A 138 5.26 -14.54 0.04
N ASN A 139 3.99 -14.48 0.38
CA ASN A 139 2.91 -14.44 -0.60
C ASN A 139 2.89 -13.12 -1.38
N ASN A 140 3.12 -11.98 -0.72
CA ASN A 140 3.23 -10.67 -1.39
C ASN A 140 4.32 -10.71 -2.47
N ILE A 141 5.52 -11.16 -2.13
CA ILE A 141 6.65 -11.27 -3.06
C ILE A 141 6.37 -12.27 -4.19
N ARG A 142 5.80 -13.45 -3.85
CA ARG A 142 5.47 -14.47 -4.86
C ARG A 142 4.47 -13.96 -5.89
N ILE A 143 3.47 -13.23 -5.45
CA ILE A 143 2.46 -12.65 -6.34
C ILE A 143 3.06 -11.52 -7.16
N ALA A 144 3.92 -10.66 -6.59
CA ALA A 144 4.61 -9.62 -7.32
C ALA A 144 5.45 -10.19 -8.47
N LEU A 145 6.19 -11.28 -8.22
CA LEU A 145 6.96 -12.00 -9.26
C LEU A 145 6.06 -12.54 -10.38
N TRP A 146 4.88 -13.00 -10.03
CA TRP A 146 3.91 -13.48 -11.02
C TRP A 146 3.29 -12.32 -11.81
N LEU A 147 2.91 -11.23 -11.14
CA LEU A 147 2.35 -10.02 -11.77
C LEU A 147 3.34 -9.38 -12.75
N ALA A 148 4.60 -9.24 -12.37
CA ALA A 148 5.66 -8.70 -13.22
C ALA A 148 5.81 -9.44 -14.57
N ARG A 149 5.40 -10.72 -14.63
CA ARG A 149 5.37 -11.50 -15.87
C ARG A 149 4.08 -11.38 -16.65
N LYS A 150 2.98 -11.12 -15.97
CA LYS A 150 1.63 -11.07 -16.56
C LYS A 150 1.22 -9.67 -16.99
N PHE A 151 1.71 -8.68 -16.27
CA PHE A 151 1.48 -7.25 -16.50
C PHE A 151 2.84 -6.54 -16.49
N PRO A 152 3.63 -6.66 -17.56
CA PRO A 152 5.01 -6.14 -17.59
C PRO A 152 5.09 -4.63 -17.47
N ASP A 153 4.04 -3.92 -17.89
CA ASP A 153 3.96 -2.46 -17.86
C ASP A 153 3.33 -1.92 -16.56
N ALA A 154 2.80 -2.81 -15.71
CA ALA A 154 2.21 -2.43 -14.44
C ALA A 154 3.26 -2.01 -13.41
N TYR A 155 2.94 -1.00 -12.61
CA TYR A 155 3.73 -0.66 -11.43
C TYR A 155 3.30 -1.52 -10.24
N THR A 156 4.21 -2.32 -9.72
CA THR A 156 3.91 -3.24 -8.61
C THR A 156 4.76 -2.94 -7.39
N VAL A 157 4.10 -2.80 -6.24
CA VAL A 157 4.73 -2.67 -4.93
C VAL A 157 4.32 -3.85 -4.05
N ALA A 158 5.30 -4.62 -3.58
CA ALA A 158 5.10 -5.69 -2.59
C ALA A 158 5.59 -5.22 -1.21
N LEU A 159 4.70 -5.25 -0.24
CA LEU A 159 5.03 -4.90 1.14
C LEU A 159 5.63 -6.09 1.86
N SER A 160 6.68 -5.81 2.63
CA SER A 160 7.27 -6.72 3.61
C SER A 160 7.21 -6.05 4.97
N PHE A 161 6.69 -6.74 5.97
CA PHE A 161 6.66 -6.23 7.34
C PHE A 161 7.96 -6.51 8.09
N ARG A 162 8.79 -7.39 7.54
CA ARG A 162 10.08 -7.77 8.10
C ARG A 162 11.20 -7.28 7.20
N GLN A 163 12.23 -6.70 7.79
CA GLN A 163 13.47 -6.46 7.07
C GLN A 163 14.04 -7.78 6.56
N SER A 164 14.23 -7.88 5.25
CA SER A 164 14.79 -9.06 4.61
C SER A 164 15.83 -8.64 3.58
N GLU A 165 17.07 -9.11 3.74
CA GLU A 165 18.11 -8.95 2.71
C GLU A 165 17.66 -9.52 1.37
N PHE A 166 16.88 -10.59 1.39
CA PHE A 166 16.29 -11.18 0.19
C PHE A 166 15.33 -10.23 -0.52
N ALA A 167 14.47 -9.54 0.22
CA ALA A 167 13.55 -8.54 -0.31
C ALA A 167 14.30 -7.40 -1.00
N ARG A 168 15.39 -6.90 -0.39
CA ARG A 168 16.25 -5.86 -0.96
C ARG A 168 16.92 -6.33 -2.25
N HIS A 169 17.48 -7.53 -2.29
CA HIS A 169 18.10 -8.08 -3.50
C HIS A 169 17.11 -8.30 -4.64
N LEU A 170 15.84 -8.58 -4.32
CA LEU A 170 14.80 -8.72 -5.34
C LEU A 170 14.44 -7.38 -5.97
N SER A 171 14.27 -6.31 -5.19
CA SER A 171 13.95 -4.99 -5.74
C SER A 171 15.05 -4.43 -6.65
N GLU A 172 16.32 -4.83 -6.44
CA GLU A 172 17.43 -4.45 -7.32
C GLU A 172 17.44 -5.19 -8.68
N ARG A 173 16.74 -6.32 -8.79
CA ARG A 173 16.80 -7.23 -9.96
C ARG A 173 15.47 -7.42 -10.66
N CYS A 174 14.39 -7.01 -10.06
CA CYS A 174 13.04 -7.20 -10.58
C CYS A 174 12.42 -5.87 -11.00
N THR A 175 11.38 -5.95 -11.83
CA THR A 175 10.61 -4.80 -12.32
C THR A 175 9.52 -4.35 -11.33
N PHE A 176 9.61 -4.75 -10.06
CA PHE A 176 8.68 -4.33 -9.01
C PHE A 176 9.44 -3.93 -7.76
N ASP A 177 8.86 -3.04 -6.98
CA ASP A 177 9.42 -2.60 -5.71
C ASP A 177 9.04 -3.55 -4.57
N VAL A 178 10.03 -3.92 -3.75
CA VAL A 178 9.77 -4.53 -2.44
C VAL A 178 10.09 -3.51 -1.38
N VAL A 179 9.10 -3.17 -0.57
CA VAL A 179 9.19 -2.09 0.41
C VAL A 179 8.95 -2.63 1.81
N SER A 180 9.92 -2.39 2.70
CA SER A 180 9.79 -2.75 4.11
C SER A 180 9.02 -1.66 4.86
N ALA A 181 7.93 -2.04 5.54
CA ALA A 181 7.19 -1.11 6.39
C ALA A 181 8.08 -0.53 7.51
N ALA A 182 9.05 -1.31 8.02
CA ALA A 182 10.00 -0.84 9.03
C ALA A 182 10.97 0.20 8.46
N ASP A 183 11.44 0.02 7.21
CA ASP A 183 12.34 0.97 6.55
C ASP A 183 11.62 2.27 6.24
N LEU A 184 10.37 2.22 5.75
CA LEU A 184 9.54 3.39 5.51
C LEU A 184 9.35 4.24 6.78
N VAL A 185 9.14 3.58 7.93
CA VAL A 185 9.06 4.27 9.21
C VAL A 185 10.40 4.89 9.58
N ALA A 186 11.50 4.15 9.42
CA ALA A 186 12.84 4.64 9.75
C ALA A 186 13.24 5.84 8.89
N GLU A 187 12.99 5.81 7.59
CA GLU A 187 13.29 6.88 6.64
C GLU A 187 12.47 8.16 6.91
N SER A 188 11.27 8.01 7.48
CA SER A 188 10.41 9.16 7.83
C SER A 188 10.69 9.77 9.19
N MET A 189 11.59 9.15 10.00
CA MET A 189 11.95 9.68 11.31
C MET A 189 13.01 10.80 11.18
N PRO A 190 12.83 11.93 11.85
CA PRO A 190 13.85 12.98 11.88
C PRO A 190 15.18 12.49 12.49
N ASP A 191 16.31 12.84 11.87
CA ASP A 191 17.66 12.52 12.39
C ASP A 191 17.87 12.93 13.84
N SER A 192 17.17 14.00 14.30
CA SER A 192 17.21 14.50 15.66
C SER A 192 16.72 13.52 16.74
N TRP A 193 16.03 12.44 16.31
CA TRP A 193 15.51 11.41 17.23
C TRP A 193 16.54 10.33 17.56
N PHE A 194 17.59 10.25 16.76
CA PHE A 194 18.69 9.29 17.00
C PHE A 194 19.82 10.00 17.76
N PRO A 195 20.10 9.61 19.02
CA PRO A 195 21.29 10.14 19.72
C PRO A 195 22.54 9.71 18.95
N ARG A 196 23.42 10.67 18.68
CA ARG A 196 24.75 10.41 18.14
C ARG A 196 25.67 9.82 19.21
#